data_46d7bcaec659e3e69db787bf90c0e85a
#
_entry.id   46d7bcaec659e3e69db787bf90c0e85a
#
_cell.length_a   1.000
_cell.length_b   1.000
_cell.length_c   1.000
_cell.angle_alpha   90.00
_cell.angle_beta   90.00
_cell.angle_gamma   90.00
#
_symmetry.space_group_name_H-M   'P 1'
#
loop_
_entity.id
_entity.type
_entity.pdbx_description
1 polymer ?
#
loop_
_entity_poly.entity_id
_entity_poly.type
_entity_poly.pdbx_seq_one_letter_code
_entity_poly.pdbx_strand_id
1 'polypeptide(L)'
;MASRESALVDITPEVLLKAYACGIFPMAESADDPALYWIEPERRGVIPLDRFHVPDRLARTVRSDRFTVIVNHDFEAVVNGCSEPGPGRVRTWINTRIRNLYRRLYERGDCHTVEVYEGGQLVGGLYGVSLGRAFFGESMFHRSRDASKVALVHLVARLKAGRYRLLDTQFVTPHLRTFGAIEVSRPAYHKLLDAALVGEGNFGALALDRPVSGKVALARLKSS
;
A
#
# COMPACT_ATOMS: atom_id res chain seq x y z
N MET A 1 1.79 5.85 27.56
CA MET A 1 2.63 7.07 27.64
C MET A 1 3.54 7.06 26.43
N ALA A 2 3.31 7.92 25.44
CA ALA A 2 4.21 8.06 24.30
C ALA A 2 5.43 8.88 24.74
N SER A 3 6.62 8.32 24.59
CA SER A 3 7.87 9.01 24.91
C SER A 3 8.14 10.11 23.88
N ARG A 4 8.32 11.34 24.36
CA ARG A 4 8.59 12.56 23.57
C ARG A 4 10.04 12.70 23.06
N GLU A 5 10.89 11.68 23.28
CA GLU A 5 12.34 11.76 23.00
C GLU A 5 12.79 11.45 21.57
N SER A 6 11.88 11.14 20.64
CA SER A 6 12.26 10.69 19.30
C SER A 6 12.57 11.80 18.27
N ALA A 7 12.59 13.07 18.65
CA ALA A 7 12.76 14.17 17.68
C ALA A 7 14.18 14.31 17.08
N LEU A 8 15.18 13.59 17.61
CA LEU A 8 16.60 13.73 17.23
C LEU A 8 17.24 12.46 16.65
N VAL A 9 16.55 11.32 16.65
CA VAL A 9 17.10 10.09 16.06
C VAL A 9 16.80 10.07 14.56
N ASP A 10 17.84 10.02 13.75
CA ASP A 10 17.67 9.81 12.29
C ASP A 10 17.16 8.37 12.07
N ILE A 11 15.88 8.25 11.66
CA ILE A 11 15.27 6.97 11.35
C ILE A 11 15.78 6.53 9.99
N THR A 12 16.52 5.43 9.96
CA THR A 12 17.02 4.85 8.71
C THR A 12 15.98 3.90 8.10
N PRO A 13 16.09 3.58 6.79
CA PRO A 13 15.28 2.54 6.17
C PRO A 13 15.32 1.20 6.91
N GLU A 14 16.49 0.81 7.45
CA GLU A 14 16.66 -0.42 8.22
C GLU A 14 15.85 -0.41 9.53
N VAL A 15 15.83 0.73 10.23
CA VAL A 15 15.01 0.90 11.44
C VAL A 15 13.54 0.79 11.10
N LEU A 16 13.11 1.40 9.99
CA LEU A 16 11.72 1.32 9.54
C LEU A 16 11.32 -0.11 9.17
N LEU A 17 12.15 -0.83 8.41
CA LEU A 17 11.89 -2.23 8.07
C LEU A 17 11.85 -3.14 9.30
N LYS A 18 12.72 -2.90 10.30
CA LYS A 18 12.66 -3.60 11.59
C LYS A 18 11.37 -3.32 12.34
N ALA A 19 10.88 -2.08 12.31
CA ALA A 19 9.60 -1.73 12.92
C ALA A 19 8.44 -2.47 12.25
N TYR A 20 8.39 -2.52 10.90
CA TYR A 20 7.42 -3.33 10.18
C TYR A 20 7.50 -4.81 10.53
N ALA A 21 8.71 -5.37 10.64
CA ALA A 21 8.91 -6.76 11.06
C ALA A 21 8.38 -7.04 12.48
N CYS A 22 8.32 -6.02 13.33
CA CYS A 22 7.72 -6.08 14.66
C CYS A 22 6.23 -5.72 14.70
N GLY A 23 5.57 -5.51 13.54
CA GLY A 23 4.15 -5.13 13.47
C GLY A 23 3.87 -3.65 13.76
N ILE A 24 4.90 -2.80 13.83
CA ILE A 24 4.84 -1.39 14.18
C ILE A 24 5.01 -0.53 12.92
N PHE A 25 4.30 0.57 12.81
CA PHE A 25 4.44 1.52 11.70
C PHE A 25 4.46 2.98 12.19
N PRO A 26 5.10 3.90 11.44
CA PRO A 26 5.16 5.31 11.82
C PRO A 26 3.93 6.08 11.34
N MET A 27 3.49 7.03 12.13
CA MET A 27 2.53 8.07 11.74
C MET A 27 2.96 9.42 12.32
N ALA A 28 2.51 10.51 11.68
CA ALA A 28 2.53 11.84 12.26
C ALA A 28 1.10 12.33 12.50
N GLU A 29 0.90 13.27 13.41
CA GLU A 29 -0.43 13.85 13.64
C GLU A 29 -0.89 14.75 12.48
N SER A 30 0.06 15.39 11.80
CA SER A 30 -0.19 16.24 10.63
C SER A 30 1.06 16.36 9.75
N ALA A 31 0.89 16.98 8.57
CA ALA A 31 2.00 17.30 7.68
C ALA A 31 3.05 18.24 8.29
N ASP A 32 2.61 19.10 9.22
CA ASP A 32 3.45 20.10 9.88
C ASP A 32 4.09 19.60 11.18
N ASP A 33 3.68 18.41 11.66
CA ASP A 33 4.25 17.80 12.86
C ASP A 33 5.55 17.08 12.50
N PRO A 34 6.72 17.52 13.02
CA PRO A 34 7.98 16.84 12.77
C PRO A 34 8.13 15.53 13.53
N ALA A 35 7.28 15.27 14.52
CA ALA A 35 7.33 14.06 15.33
C ALA A 35 6.81 12.85 14.55
N LEU A 36 7.35 11.67 14.86
CA LEU A 36 6.84 10.38 14.41
C LEU A 36 6.40 9.56 15.60
N TYR A 37 5.20 9.03 15.51
CA TYR A 37 4.62 8.15 16.49
C TYR A 37 4.64 6.72 15.96
N TRP A 38 5.15 5.80 16.76
CA TRP A 38 5.16 4.39 16.43
C TRP A 38 3.87 3.74 16.94
N ILE A 39 3.13 3.14 16.05
CA ILE A 39 1.78 2.63 16.32
C ILE A 39 1.75 1.12 16.13
N GLU A 40 1.18 0.44 17.12
CA GLU A 40 0.82 -0.97 17.07
C GLU A 40 -0.65 -1.11 17.53
N PRO A 41 -1.62 -1.19 16.61
CA PRO A 41 -3.03 -1.27 16.97
C PRO A 41 -3.39 -2.61 17.64
N GLU A 42 -4.39 -2.62 18.51
CA GLU A 42 -4.97 -3.86 19.05
C GLU A 42 -5.72 -4.66 17.99
N ARG A 43 -6.31 -3.95 17.01
CA ARG A 43 -7.01 -4.51 15.85
C ARG A 43 -6.32 -4.05 14.57
N ARG A 44 -5.77 -4.99 13.81
CA ARG A 44 -5.05 -4.70 12.57
C ARG A 44 -5.91 -5.00 11.35
N GLY A 45 -5.97 -4.06 10.41
CA GLY A 45 -6.62 -4.23 9.13
C GLY A 45 -5.75 -5.03 8.16
N VAL A 46 -6.30 -6.07 7.57
CA VAL A 46 -5.64 -6.87 6.53
C VAL A 46 -6.61 -7.18 5.40
N ILE A 47 -6.09 -7.38 4.20
CA ILE A 47 -6.85 -7.93 3.08
C ILE A 47 -6.36 -9.36 2.81
N PRO A 48 -7.18 -10.39 3.10
CA PRO A 48 -6.86 -11.77 2.72
C PRO A 48 -6.78 -11.88 1.19
N LEU A 49 -5.58 -12.21 0.66
CA LEU A 49 -5.33 -12.24 -0.78
C LEU A 49 -6.13 -13.32 -1.52
N ASP A 50 -6.44 -14.43 -0.84
CA ASP A 50 -7.25 -15.53 -1.35
C ASP A 50 -8.75 -15.22 -1.40
N ARG A 51 -9.20 -14.24 -0.60
CA ARG A 51 -10.61 -13.82 -0.51
C ARG A 51 -10.85 -12.40 -1.02
N PHE A 52 -9.87 -11.84 -1.74
CA PHE A 52 -10.01 -10.51 -2.33
C PHE A 52 -11.19 -10.46 -3.29
N HIS A 53 -12.14 -9.59 -3.00
CA HIS A 53 -13.36 -9.43 -3.78
C HIS A 53 -13.29 -8.22 -4.70
N VAL A 54 -13.64 -8.39 -5.97
CA VAL A 54 -13.77 -7.30 -6.93
C VAL A 54 -15.23 -7.21 -7.38
N PRO A 55 -15.96 -6.15 -7.01
CA PRO A 55 -17.34 -5.97 -7.47
C PRO A 55 -17.46 -5.97 -9.00
N ASP A 56 -18.51 -6.54 -9.57
CA ASP A 56 -18.69 -6.72 -11.02
C ASP A 56 -18.55 -5.42 -11.82
N ARG A 57 -19.07 -4.32 -11.28
CA ARG A 57 -18.91 -3.01 -11.91
C ARG A 57 -17.44 -2.60 -12.01
N LEU A 58 -16.67 -2.79 -10.94
CA LEU A 58 -15.24 -2.48 -10.94
C LEU A 58 -14.48 -3.45 -11.87
N ALA A 59 -14.83 -4.73 -11.87
CA ALA A 59 -14.24 -5.70 -12.79
C ALA A 59 -14.45 -5.31 -14.27
N ARG A 60 -15.59 -4.73 -14.62
CA ARG A 60 -15.82 -4.17 -15.97
C ARG A 60 -14.92 -2.98 -16.26
N THR A 61 -14.80 -2.04 -15.30
CA THR A 61 -13.89 -0.89 -15.42
C THR A 61 -12.44 -1.33 -15.58
N VAL A 62 -11.97 -2.30 -14.79
CA VAL A 62 -10.61 -2.85 -14.92
C VAL A 62 -10.41 -3.50 -16.30
N ARG A 63 -11.37 -4.32 -16.75
CA ARG A 63 -11.27 -5.06 -18.02
C ARG A 63 -11.30 -4.16 -19.25
N SER A 64 -11.91 -2.98 -19.15
CA SER A 64 -12.00 -2.03 -20.28
C SER A 64 -10.68 -1.37 -20.63
N ASP A 65 -9.65 -1.49 -19.76
CA ASP A 65 -8.36 -0.82 -19.88
C ASP A 65 -8.47 0.70 -20.15
N ARG A 66 -9.56 1.32 -19.64
CA ARG A 66 -9.73 2.78 -19.66
C ARG A 66 -8.56 3.47 -18.98
N PHE A 67 -8.02 2.83 -17.95
CA PHE A 67 -6.86 3.29 -17.22
C PHE A 67 -5.61 2.51 -17.64
N THR A 68 -4.52 3.23 -17.85
CA THR A 68 -3.19 2.64 -17.98
C THR A 68 -2.59 2.50 -16.58
N VAL A 69 -2.18 1.29 -16.20
CA VAL A 69 -1.57 1.03 -14.89
C VAL A 69 -0.10 0.70 -15.04
N ILE A 70 0.73 1.51 -14.42
CA ILE A 70 2.20 1.39 -14.37
C ILE A 70 2.62 1.25 -12.92
N VAL A 71 3.81 0.74 -12.65
CA VAL A 71 4.36 0.61 -11.31
C VAL A 71 5.77 1.20 -11.26
N ASN A 72 6.14 1.76 -10.11
CA ASN A 72 7.49 2.27 -9.86
C ASN A 72 7.99 3.27 -10.93
N HIS A 73 7.11 4.14 -11.41
CA HIS A 73 7.45 5.13 -12.44
C HIS A 73 7.70 6.52 -11.85
N ASP A 74 6.78 7.01 -10.99
CA ASP A 74 6.89 8.33 -10.37
C ASP A 74 6.43 8.30 -8.91
N PHE A 75 7.34 7.92 -8.02
CA PHE A 75 7.10 7.86 -6.58
C PHE A 75 6.62 9.21 -6.01
N GLU A 76 7.26 10.31 -6.44
CA GLU A 76 6.94 11.64 -5.93
C GLU A 76 5.52 12.07 -6.30
N ALA A 77 5.10 11.84 -7.53
CA ALA A 77 3.75 12.16 -7.97
C ALA A 77 2.69 11.37 -7.19
N VAL A 78 2.98 10.09 -6.88
CA VAL A 78 2.07 9.26 -6.06
C VAL A 78 1.99 9.78 -4.63
N VAL A 79 3.12 10.03 -3.97
CA VAL A 79 3.13 10.52 -2.59
C VAL A 79 2.51 11.91 -2.49
N ASN A 80 2.73 12.79 -3.49
CA ASN A 80 2.04 14.07 -3.59
C ASN A 80 0.53 13.89 -3.65
N GLY A 81 0.03 13.03 -4.55
CA GLY A 81 -1.40 12.71 -4.63
C GLY A 81 -1.97 12.14 -3.33
N CYS A 82 -1.21 11.29 -2.64
CA CYS A 82 -1.58 10.76 -1.32
C CYS A 82 -1.60 11.83 -0.21
N SER A 83 -0.83 12.90 -0.37
CA SER A 83 -0.74 14.00 0.62
C SER A 83 -1.78 15.09 0.39
N GLU A 84 -2.44 15.14 -0.78
CA GLU A 84 -3.47 16.13 -1.08
C GLU A 84 -4.70 15.94 -0.19
N PRO A 85 -5.36 17.04 0.24
CA PRO A 85 -6.68 16.96 0.84
C PRO A 85 -7.68 16.31 -0.13
N GLY A 86 -8.62 15.57 0.40
CA GLY A 86 -9.64 14.90 -0.41
C GLY A 86 -10.91 14.61 0.39
N PRO A 87 -11.95 14.05 -0.24
CA PRO A 87 -13.18 13.71 0.44
C PRO A 87 -12.92 12.82 1.67
N GLY A 88 -13.30 13.31 2.87
CA GLY A 88 -13.08 12.61 4.14
C GLY A 88 -11.65 12.69 4.70
N ARG A 89 -10.73 13.41 4.04
CA ARG A 89 -9.36 13.62 4.49
C ARG A 89 -8.98 15.09 4.37
N VAL A 90 -9.18 15.85 5.44
CA VAL A 90 -8.85 17.29 5.50
C VAL A 90 -7.36 17.52 5.74
N ARG A 91 -6.68 16.60 6.44
CA ARG A 91 -5.26 16.67 6.78
C ARG A 91 -4.57 15.37 6.38
N THR A 92 -3.28 15.47 6.05
CA THR A 92 -2.42 14.31 5.82
C THR A 92 -1.47 14.10 6.98
N TRP A 93 -1.16 12.84 7.25
CA TRP A 93 -0.10 12.43 8.18
C TRP A 93 1.28 12.35 7.50
N ILE A 94 1.32 12.51 6.15
CA ILE A 94 2.56 12.41 5.37
C ILE A 94 3.31 13.74 5.47
N ASN A 95 4.21 13.84 6.44
CA ASN A 95 5.13 14.96 6.60
C ASN A 95 6.40 14.78 5.76
N THR A 96 7.28 15.78 5.72
CA THR A 96 8.54 15.73 4.98
C THR A 96 9.45 14.58 5.42
N ARG A 97 9.49 14.27 6.72
CA ARG A 97 10.31 13.19 7.27
C ARG A 97 9.83 11.83 6.79
N ILE A 98 8.53 11.58 6.85
CA ILE A 98 7.89 10.38 6.32
C ILE A 98 8.19 10.24 4.82
N ARG A 99 7.96 11.30 4.04
CA ARG A 99 8.23 11.29 2.60
C ARG A 99 9.68 10.89 2.28
N ASN A 100 10.64 11.52 2.94
CA ASN A 100 12.07 11.23 2.73
C ASN A 100 12.43 9.78 3.10
N LEU A 101 11.83 9.25 4.17
CA LEU A 101 12.06 7.89 4.63
C LEU A 101 11.54 6.86 3.62
N TYR A 102 10.31 7.04 3.09
CA TYR A 102 9.75 6.15 2.09
C TYR A 102 10.41 6.31 0.71
N ARG A 103 10.91 7.52 0.37
CA ARG A 103 11.75 7.70 -0.83
C ARG A 103 13.00 6.84 -0.76
N ARG A 104 13.71 6.84 0.37
CA ARG A 104 14.90 6.00 0.58
C ARG A 104 14.58 4.51 0.46
N LEU A 105 13.41 4.05 0.96
CA LEU A 105 12.95 2.68 0.72
C LEU A 105 12.65 2.41 -0.75
N TYR A 106 12.05 3.37 -1.45
CA TYR A 106 11.76 3.24 -2.88
C TYR A 106 13.05 3.12 -3.71
N GLU A 107 14.05 3.94 -3.45
CA GLU A 107 15.37 3.90 -4.10
C GLU A 107 16.10 2.57 -3.87
N ARG A 108 15.81 1.89 -2.77
CA ARG A 108 16.34 0.56 -2.43
C ARG A 108 15.54 -0.60 -3.04
N GLY A 109 14.34 -0.34 -3.56
CA GLY A 109 13.43 -1.36 -4.03
C GLY A 109 12.57 -2.02 -2.94
N ASP A 110 12.55 -1.47 -1.72
CA ASP A 110 11.73 -1.96 -0.60
C ASP A 110 10.35 -1.29 -0.56
N CYS A 111 10.14 -0.18 -1.29
CA CYS A 111 8.86 0.50 -1.44
C CYS A 111 8.44 0.53 -2.91
N HIS A 112 7.16 0.36 -3.17
CA HIS A 112 6.61 0.30 -4.52
C HIS A 112 5.40 1.20 -4.68
N THR A 113 5.21 1.69 -5.91
CA THR A 113 4.01 2.43 -6.32
C THR A 113 3.19 1.62 -7.31
N VAL A 114 1.88 1.85 -7.31
CA VAL A 114 0.97 1.48 -8.39
C VAL A 114 0.27 2.75 -8.86
N GLU A 115 0.48 3.12 -10.09
CA GLU A 115 0.10 4.39 -10.68
C GLU A 115 -0.97 4.18 -11.75
N VAL A 116 -2.01 4.99 -11.72
CA VAL A 116 -3.16 4.88 -12.61
C VAL A 116 -3.29 6.15 -13.42
N TYR A 117 -3.16 6.01 -14.73
CA TYR A 117 -3.21 7.09 -15.70
C TYR A 117 -4.47 7.02 -16.55
N GLU A 118 -5.02 8.17 -16.90
CA GLU A 118 -6.10 8.35 -17.86
C GLU A 118 -5.73 9.49 -18.82
N GLY A 119 -5.67 9.21 -20.13
CA GLY A 119 -5.23 10.20 -21.10
C GLY A 119 -3.83 10.78 -20.84
N GLY A 120 -2.92 9.99 -20.30
CA GLY A 120 -1.57 10.43 -19.94
C GLY A 120 -1.46 11.20 -18.61
N GLN A 121 -2.58 11.47 -17.92
CA GLN A 121 -2.59 12.15 -16.63
C GLN A 121 -2.66 11.14 -15.48
N LEU A 122 -1.86 11.35 -14.42
CA LEU A 122 -1.93 10.56 -13.19
C LEU A 122 -3.21 10.91 -12.43
N VAL A 123 -4.16 9.97 -12.40
CA VAL A 123 -5.49 10.17 -11.82
C VAL A 123 -5.77 9.33 -10.56
N GLY A 124 -4.82 8.51 -10.16
CA GLY A 124 -4.90 7.73 -8.93
C GLY A 124 -3.67 6.88 -8.75
N GLY A 125 -3.54 6.31 -7.56
CA GLY A 125 -2.42 5.44 -7.23
C GLY A 125 -2.39 5.09 -5.76
N LEU A 126 -1.41 4.29 -5.43
CA LEU A 126 -1.07 3.90 -4.06
C LEU A 126 0.43 3.64 -3.96
N TYR A 127 0.93 3.63 -2.72
CA TYR A 127 2.27 3.14 -2.44
C TYR A 127 2.28 2.25 -1.19
N GLY A 128 3.33 1.47 -1.04
CA GLY A 128 3.51 0.60 0.11
C GLY A 128 4.88 -0.06 0.15
N VAL A 129 5.15 -0.72 1.28
CA VAL A 129 6.43 -1.35 1.59
C VAL A 129 6.34 -2.85 1.41
N SER A 130 7.36 -3.44 0.79
CA SER A 130 7.55 -4.88 0.62
C SER A 130 8.61 -5.37 1.61
N LEU A 131 8.28 -6.40 2.40
CA LEU A 131 9.22 -7.03 3.32
C LEU A 131 8.91 -8.53 3.40
N GLY A 132 9.85 -9.38 2.97
CA GLY A 132 9.60 -10.80 2.81
C GLY A 132 8.41 -11.04 1.87
N ARG A 133 7.39 -11.75 2.33
CA ARG A 133 6.11 -11.96 1.63
C ARG A 133 4.96 -11.11 2.17
N ALA A 134 5.29 -10.06 2.93
CA ALA A 134 4.32 -9.06 3.38
C ALA A 134 4.39 -7.82 2.52
N PHE A 135 3.24 -7.21 2.26
CA PHE A 135 3.12 -5.89 1.66
C PHE A 135 2.30 -5.01 2.58
N PHE A 136 2.85 -3.86 2.96
CA PHE A 136 2.22 -2.88 3.83
C PHE A 136 1.72 -1.73 2.96
N GLY A 137 0.40 -1.65 2.75
CA GLY A 137 -0.22 -0.57 1.99
C GLY A 137 -0.28 0.69 2.82
N GLU A 138 0.37 1.77 2.40
CA GLU A 138 0.52 3.00 3.18
C GLU A 138 -0.60 4.00 2.91
N SER A 139 -0.74 4.41 1.67
CA SER A 139 -1.76 5.38 1.30
C SER A 139 -2.18 5.22 -0.15
N MET A 140 -3.37 5.74 -0.46
CA MET A 140 -3.89 5.78 -1.82
C MET A 140 -4.66 7.08 -2.08
N PHE A 141 -4.74 7.46 -3.35
CA PHE A 141 -5.49 8.62 -3.79
C PHE A 141 -6.21 8.36 -5.10
N HIS A 142 -7.20 9.19 -5.42
CA HIS A 142 -7.84 9.22 -6.74
C HIS A 142 -8.33 10.62 -7.06
N ARG A 143 -8.20 11.01 -8.33
CA ARG A 143 -8.78 12.21 -8.96
C ARG A 143 -9.88 11.83 -9.96
N SER A 144 -9.79 10.62 -10.53
CA SER A 144 -10.84 10.03 -11.38
C SER A 144 -11.55 8.89 -10.62
N ARG A 145 -12.86 8.75 -10.87
CA ARG A 145 -13.68 7.73 -10.23
C ARG A 145 -13.11 6.33 -10.46
N ASP A 146 -13.01 5.56 -9.40
CA ASP A 146 -12.51 4.19 -9.33
C ASP A 146 -10.99 4.02 -9.54
N ALA A 147 -10.21 5.09 -9.80
CA ALA A 147 -8.77 4.98 -10.07
C ALA A 147 -7.99 4.31 -8.93
N SER A 148 -8.20 4.72 -7.66
CA SER A 148 -7.55 4.04 -6.51
C SER A 148 -7.97 2.59 -6.33
N LYS A 149 -9.22 2.25 -6.71
CA LYS A 149 -9.70 0.86 -6.69
C LYS A 149 -9.05 0.02 -7.77
N VAL A 150 -8.83 0.59 -8.96
CA VAL A 150 -8.07 -0.05 -10.04
C VAL A 150 -6.63 -0.28 -9.60
N ALA A 151 -5.99 0.70 -8.96
CA ALA A 151 -4.66 0.54 -8.36
C ALA A 151 -4.62 -0.65 -7.38
N LEU A 152 -5.61 -0.76 -6.48
CA LEU A 152 -5.68 -1.86 -5.51
C LEU A 152 -5.87 -3.22 -6.19
N VAL A 153 -6.71 -3.32 -7.23
CA VAL A 153 -6.90 -4.56 -8.01
C VAL A 153 -5.58 -5.01 -8.65
N HIS A 154 -4.84 -4.08 -9.27
CA HIS A 154 -3.54 -4.38 -9.87
C HIS A 154 -2.47 -4.72 -8.83
N LEU A 155 -2.47 -4.05 -7.67
CA LEU A 155 -1.61 -4.42 -6.54
C LEU A 155 -1.86 -5.87 -6.14
N VAL A 156 -3.11 -6.25 -5.82
CA VAL A 156 -3.42 -7.61 -5.34
C VAL A 156 -3.10 -8.66 -6.40
N ALA A 157 -3.35 -8.39 -7.68
CA ALA A 157 -2.96 -9.27 -8.78
C ALA A 157 -1.44 -9.52 -8.80
N ARG A 158 -0.66 -8.45 -8.59
CA ARG A 158 0.80 -8.50 -8.53
C ARG A 158 1.29 -9.25 -7.29
N LEU A 159 0.69 -8.99 -6.13
CA LEU A 159 1.02 -9.68 -4.89
C LEU A 159 0.77 -11.20 -5.00
N LYS A 160 -0.37 -11.61 -5.57
CA LYS A 160 -0.66 -13.02 -5.82
C LYS A 160 0.34 -13.66 -6.78
N ALA A 161 0.62 -13.00 -7.92
CA ALA A 161 1.63 -13.47 -8.87
C ALA A 161 3.02 -13.60 -8.22
N GLY A 162 3.37 -12.68 -7.33
CA GLY A 162 4.64 -12.62 -6.61
C GLY A 162 4.70 -13.45 -5.34
N ARG A 163 3.68 -14.27 -5.05
CA ARG A 163 3.62 -15.19 -3.89
C ARG A 163 3.67 -14.50 -2.54
N TYR A 164 3.15 -13.26 -2.45
CA TYR A 164 2.93 -12.60 -1.18
C TYR A 164 1.86 -13.36 -0.36
N ARG A 165 1.91 -13.22 0.96
CA ARG A 165 1.00 -13.90 1.90
C ARG A 165 0.18 -12.93 2.75
N LEU A 166 0.66 -11.70 2.92
CA LEU A 166 0.01 -10.69 3.75
C LEU A 166 -0.09 -9.37 2.97
N LEU A 167 -1.30 -8.81 2.89
CA LEU A 167 -1.53 -7.41 2.55
C LEU A 167 -2.09 -6.72 3.79
N ASP A 168 -1.24 -5.94 4.42
CA ASP A 168 -1.54 -5.13 5.59
C ASP A 168 -2.08 -3.76 5.15
N THR A 169 -3.16 -3.32 5.76
CA THR A 169 -3.78 -2.01 5.50
C THR A 169 -3.86 -1.15 6.77
N GLN A 170 -3.20 -1.55 7.84
CA GLN A 170 -3.17 -0.99 9.19
C GLN A 170 -4.59 -0.89 9.80
N PHE A 171 -5.49 -0.16 9.15
CA PHE A 171 -6.88 0.04 9.57
C PHE A 171 -7.85 -0.38 8.47
N VAL A 172 -9.06 -0.80 8.87
CA VAL A 172 -10.13 -1.14 7.92
C VAL A 172 -11.07 0.05 7.77
N THR A 173 -11.15 0.56 6.55
CA THR A 173 -12.13 1.58 6.18
C THR A 173 -13.36 0.96 5.52
N PRO A 174 -14.53 1.65 5.48
CA PRO A 174 -15.70 1.17 4.73
C PRO A 174 -15.37 0.85 3.27
N HIS A 175 -14.47 1.62 2.65
CA HIS A 175 -13.98 1.39 1.30
C HIS A 175 -13.25 0.03 1.18
N LEU A 176 -12.31 -0.26 2.07
CA LEU A 176 -11.54 -1.51 2.04
C LEU A 176 -12.39 -2.73 2.38
N ARG A 177 -13.45 -2.58 3.20
CA ARG A 177 -14.42 -3.65 3.47
C ARG A 177 -15.08 -4.18 2.20
N THR A 178 -15.32 -3.33 1.19
CA THR A 178 -15.91 -3.76 -0.09
C THR A 178 -15.02 -4.72 -0.88
N PHE A 179 -13.74 -4.80 -0.55
CA PHE A 179 -12.74 -5.71 -1.13
C PHE A 179 -12.45 -6.93 -0.26
N GLY A 180 -13.15 -7.09 0.87
CA GLY A 180 -12.94 -8.20 1.79
C GLY A 180 -11.92 -7.94 2.89
N ALA A 181 -11.58 -6.66 3.16
CA ALA A 181 -10.73 -6.33 4.30
C ALA A 181 -11.39 -6.71 5.62
N ILE A 182 -10.62 -7.27 6.52
CA ILE A 182 -11.03 -7.70 7.86
C ILE A 182 -10.09 -7.12 8.93
N GLU A 183 -10.58 -7.04 10.14
CA GLU A 183 -9.76 -6.75 11.31
C GLU A 183 -9.41 -8.05 12.03
N VAL A 184 -8.14 -8.21 12.36
CA VAL A 184 -7.64 -9.31 13.17
C VAL A 184 -7.07 -8.78 14.50
N SER A 185 -7.07 -9.59 15.54
CA SER A 185 -6.42 -9.22 16.80
C SER A 185 -4.91 -9.15 16.65
N ARG A 186 -4.22 -8.35 17.48
CA ARG A 186 -2.76 -8.24 17.46
C ARG A 186 -2.06 -9.61 17.48
N PRO A 187 -2.40 -10.58 18.34
CA PRO A 187 -1.76 -11.89 18.31
C PRO A 187 -2.01 -12.68 17.02
N ALA A 188 -3.19 -12.54 16.41
CA ALA A 188 -3.48 -13.17 15.12
C ALA A 188 -2.69 -12.50 13.98
N TYR A 189 -2.55 -11.17 14.02
CA TYR A 189 -1.75 -10.42 13.06
C TYR A 189 -0.28 -10.84 13.11
N HIS A 190 0.32 -10.96 14.31
CA HIS A 190 1.72 -11.41 14.44
C HIS A 190 1.95 -12.78 13.82
N LYS A 191 1.03 -13.73 14.00
CA LYS A 191 1.12 -15.05 13.34
C LYS A 191 1.12 -14.94 11.81
N LEU A 192 0.30 -14.04 11.25
CA LEU A 192 0.26 -13.79 9.80
C LEU A 192 1.55 -13.13 9.33
N LEU A 193 2.04 -12.16 10.07
CA LEU A 193 3.28 -11.43 9.77
C LEU A 193 4.48 -12.36 9.83
N ASP A 194 4.67 -13.12 10.91
CA ASP A 194 5.77 -14.07 11.06
C ASP A 194 5.80 -15.07 9.90
N ALA A 195 4.63 -15.61 9.51
CA ALA A 195 4.52 -16.53 8.38
C ALA A 195 4.82 -15.84 7.03
N ALA A 196 4.52 -14.55 6.89
CA ALA A 196 4.78 -13.78 5.69
C ALA A 196 6.26 -13.32 5.59
N LEU A 197 6.94 -13.15 6.71
CA LEU A 197 8.36 -12.78 6.72
C LEU A 197 9.29 -13.95 6.35
N VAL A 198 8.77 -15.19 6.31
CA VAL A 198 9.53 -16.36 5.84
C VAL A 198 9.56 -16.38 4.31
N GLY A 199 10.76 -16.18 3.73
CA GLY A 199 11.01 -16.17 2.28
C GLY A 199 10.73 -14.81 1.66
N GLU A 200 10.80 -14.74 0.32
CA GLU A 200 10.73 -13.50 -0.45
C GLU A 200 9.50 -13.46 -1.35
N GLY A 201 8.82 -12.31 -1.36
CA GLY A 201 7.84 -11.96 -2.37
C GLY A 201 8.53 -11.35 -3.59
N ASN A 202 7.99 -11.59 -4.78
CA ASN A 202 8.54 -10.99 -6.00
C ASN A 202 7.55 -9.96 -6.58
N PHE A 203 7.75 -8.68 -6.27
CA PHE A 203 6.91 -7.62 -6.84
C PHE A 203 7.05 -7.52 -8.37
N GLY A 204 8.18 -7.98 -8.93
CA GLY A 204 8.46 -8.05 -10.36
C GLY A 204 7.88 -9.27 -11.09
N ALA A 205 7.06 -10.11 -10.43
CA ALA A 205 6.44 -11.28 -11.07
C ALA A 205 5.47 -10.91 -12.23
N LEU A 206 4.99 -9.68 -12.26
CA LEU A 206 4.37 -9.05 -13.43
C LEU A 206 5.27 -7.93 -13.92
N ALA A 207 5.19 -7.58 -15.21
CA ALA A 207 6.05 -6.58 -15.85
C ALA A 207 6.14 -5.27 -15.03
N LEU A 208 7.36 -4.75 -14.88
CA LEU A 208 7.66 -3.48 -14.21
C LEU A 208 7.88 -2.34 -15.22
N ASP A 209 8.30 -2.68 -16.43
CA ASP A 209 8.73 -1.78 -17.52
C ASP A 209 7.61 -1.38 -18.49
N ARG A 210 6.44 -1.99 -18.34
CA ARG A 210 5.28 -1.73 -19.21
C ARG A 210 3.96 -1.93 -18.46
N PRO A 211 2.87 -1.32 -18.97
CA PRO A 211 1.54 -1.52 -18.42
C PRO A 211 1.10 -2.99 -18.42
N VAL A 212 0.39 -3.40 -17.37
CA VAL A 212 -0.27 -4.69 -17.27
C VAL A 212 -1.76 -4.48 -17.54
N SER A 213 -2.35 -5.21 -18.50
CA SER A 213 -3.76 -5.04 -18.82
C SER A 213 -4.67 -5.52 -17.68
N GLY A 214 -5.84 -4.90 -17.58
CA GLY A 214 -6.85 -5.29 -16.58
C GLY A 214 -7.33 -6.74 -16.75
N LYS A 215 -7.34 -7.27 -17.99
CA LYS A 215 -7.64 -8.68 -18.25
C LYS A 215 -6.62 -9.60 -17.57
N VAL A 216 -5.33 -9.30 -17.67
CA VAL A 216 -4.25 -10.05 -17.02
C VAL A 216 -4.38 -9.92 -15.50
N ALA A 217 -4.58 -8.71 -14.98
CA ALA A 217 -4.74 -8.48 -13.54
C ALA A 217 -5.92 -9.31 -12.98
N LEU A 218 -7.10 -9.25 -13.60
CA LEU A 218 -8.28 -10.02 -13.16
C LEU A 218 -8.08 -11.53 -13.27
N ALA A 219 -7.33 -12.01 -14.25
CA ALA A 219 -7.02 -13.44 -14.37
C ALA A 219 -6.15 -13.92 -13.20
N ARG A 220 -5.17 -13.12 -12.77
CA ARG A 220 -4.29 -13.45 -11.63
C ARG A 220 -5.02 -13.50 -10.29
N LEU A 221 -6.11 -12.74 -10.13
CA LEU A 221 -6.92 -12.83 -8.90
C LEU A 221 -7.62 -14.18 -8.74
N LYS A 222 -7.91 -14.87 -9.82
CA LYS A 222 -8.58 -16.18 -9.84
C LYS A 222 -7.63 -17.36 -9.72
N SER A 223 -6.34 -17.14 -9.92
CA SER A 223 -5.31 -18.19 -9.78
C SER A 223 -5.07 -18.45 -8.29
N SER A 224 -5.17 -19.73 -7.90
CA SER A 224 -4.85 -20.21 -6.53
C SER A 224 -3.37 -20.09 -6.24
#